data_a389662d809f6e71c16851e7732b4eac
#
_entry.id   a389662d809f6e71c16851e7732b4eac
#
_cell.length_a   1.000
_cell.length_b   1.000
_cell.length_c   1.000
_cell.angle_alpha   90.00
_cell.angle_beta   90.00
_cell.angle_gamma   90.00
#
_symmetry.space_group_name_H-M   'P 1'
#
loop_
_entity.id
_entity.type
_entity.pdbx_description
1 polymer ?
#
loop_
_entity_poly.entity_id
_entity_poly.type
_entity_poly.pdbx_seq_one_letter_code
_entity_poly.pdbx_strand_id
1 'polypeptide(L)'
;MKVVRSTCNYCSIACNFDFHVNEENFINAVKPTEDYPVNAGFCCVKGLNLDKQNTKFENPVLPILKDKNGDLKQISWKEAFNIFAERVKKIQKENGKESFAFLSTGQLCTEEMALIGHIGRTFLGGNGDGNTRLCMATSVVAYKQSFGFDAPPYTLKDLELSDVIIFFGSNPVVAHPILWSRVLKNEIKDKKIIVIDPRRSETACNSDIWIDLKPKSDLYLIYAIANVLIENNWIDEEFIRNHTEDFEGFKEHIKKYDINDVEEYTGISKGRVKELAEIIHKGKNVSFWWTMGVNQGYQAVRTAQGIINLALMTGNIGRPGTGANSITGQCNAMGSRAFSNTTGLYGGGEYTDEKRRKAVAEALDIDEDMLPTKPTLPYNVIVDKILSGEIKALWIVATNPIVSWINDYEFKKA
;
A
#
# COMPACT_ATOMS: atom_id res chain seq x y z
N MET A 1 -24.23 -23.78 -16.77
CA MET A 1 -23.69 -22.82 -15.77
C MET A 1 -22.23 -23.20 -15.54
N LYS A 2 -21.31 -22.27 -15.75
CA LYS A 2 -19.86 -22.46 -15.60
C LYS A 2 -19.42 -21.91 -14.23
N VAL A 3 -18.51 -22.59 -13.55
CA VAL A 3 -17.86 -22.06 -12.34
C VAL A 3 -16.47 -21.56 -12.71
N VAL A 4 -16.18 -20.30 -12.38
CA VAL A 4 -14.90 -19.65 -12.61
C VAL A 4 -14.32 -19.21 -11.26
N ARG A 5 -13.16 -19.74 -10.92
CA ARG A 5 -12.45 -19.33 -9.71
C ARG A 5 -11.65 -18.06 -9.97
N SER A 6 -11.79 -17.05 -9.12
CA SER A 6 -11.05 -15.80 -9.24
C SER A 6 -10.89 -15.10 -7.90
N THR A 7 -10.08 -14.04 -7.89
CA THR A 7 -9.72 -13.27 -6.69
C THR A 7 -10.62 -12.05 -6.53
N CYS A 8 -11.00 -11.74 -5.30
CA CYS A 8 -11.71 -10.52 -4.93
C CYS A 8 -10.88 -9.28 -5.23
N ASN A 9 -11.50 -8.29 -5.85
CA ASN A 9 -10.84 -7.04 -6.27
C ASN A 9 -10.98 -5.87 -5.28
N TYR A 10 -11.49 -6.09 -4.07
CA TYR A 10 -11.73 -5.00 -3.11
C TYR A 10 -10.50 -4.61 -2.29
N CYS A 11 -9.79 -5.56 -1.70
CA CYS A 11 -8.66 -5.24 -0.82
C CYS A 11 -7.51 -6.24 -0.97
N SER A 12 -6.37 -5.89 -0.37
CA SER A 12 -5.12 -6.65 -0.45
C SER A 12 -5.14 -8.05 0.15
N ILE A 13 -6.20 -8.42 0.84
CA ILE A 13 -6.32 -9.78 1.41
C ILE A 13 -6.45 -10.83 0.32
N ALA A 14 -6.96 -10.44 -0.87
CA ALA A 14 -7.02 -11.31 -2.04
C ALA A 14 -7.80 -12.62 -1.79
N CYS A 15 -8.96 -12.52 -1.13
CA CYS A 15 -9.89 -13.65 -0.95
C CYS A 15 -10.27 -14.26 -2.30
N ASN A 16 -10.39 -15.58 -2.34
CA ASN A 16 -10.74 -16.29 -3.55
C ASN A 16 -12.22 -16.70 -3.52
N PHE A 17 -12.87 -16.64 -4.70
CA PHE A 17 -14.27 -16.94 -4.88
C PHE A 17 -14.52 -17.83 -6.09
N ASP A 18 -15.52 -18.68 -6.00
CA ASP A 18 -16.09 -19.45 -7.09
C ASP A 18 -17.31 -18.68 -7.63
N PHE A 19 -17.16 -18.10 -8.83
CA PHE A 19 -18.19 -17.34 -9.54
C PHE A 19 -19.01 -18.29 -10.40
N HIS A 20 -20.32 -18.34 -10.18
CA HIS A 20 -21.27 -19.09 -10.99
C HIS A 20 -21.75 -18.21 -12.15
N VAL A 21 -21.32 -18.53 -13.35
CA VAL A 21 -21.57 -17.73 -14.57
C VAL A 21 -22.59 -18.44 -15.45
N ASN A 22 -23.58 -17.71 -15.95
CA ASN A 22 -24.57 -18.23 -16.88
C ASN A 22 -24.05 -18.27 -18.33
N GLU A 23 -24.90 -18.71 -19.27
CA GLU A 23 -24.54 -18.83 -20.70
C GLU A 23 -24.32 -17.47 -21.37
N GLU A 24 -24.88 -16.41 -20.80
CA GLU A 24 -24.72 -15.01 -21.26
C GLU A 24 -23.48 -14.32 -20.63
N ASN A 25 -22.66 -15.06 -19.87
CA ASN A 25 -21.50 -14.59 -19.12
C ASN A 25 -21.81 -13.62 -17.97
N PHE A 26 -23.01 -13.63 -17.41
CA PHE A 26 -23.34 -12.90 -16.19
C PHE A 26 -23.08 -13.75 -14.94
N ILE A 27 -22.63 -13.10 -13.88
CA ILE A 27 -22.42 -13.72 -12.59
C ILE A 27 -23.77 -13.81 -11.87
N ASN A 28 -24.26 -15.04 -11.65
CA ASN A 28 -25.52 -15.29 -10.95
C ASN A 28 -25.36 -15.54 -9.46
N ALA A 29 -24.18 -16.00 -9.05
CA ALA A 29 -23.87 -16.23 -7.64
C ALA A 29 -22.36 -16.19 -7.40
N VAL A 30 -21.99 -15.82 -6.18
CA VAL A 30 -20.61 -15.79 -5.71
C VAL A 30 -20.52 -16.61 -4.43
N LYS A 31 -19.59 -17.56 -4.38
CA LYS A 31 -19.32 -18.36 -3.19
C LYS A 31 -17.84 -18.24 -2.79
N PRO A 32 -17.54 -18.07 -1.51
CA PRO A 32 -16.15 -18.08 -1.06
C PRO A 32 -15.54 -19.46 -1.27
N THR A 33 -14.30 -19.51 -1.79
CA THR A 33 -13.59 -20.76 -2.02
C THR A 33 -13.15 -21.38 -0.70
N GLU A 34 -13.57 -22.64 -0.43
CA GLU A 34 -13.33 -23.31 0.84
C GLU A 34 -11.88 -23.74 1.03
N ASP A 35 -11.26 -24.24 -0.01
CA ASP A 35 -9.88 -24.79 -0.01
C ASP A 35 -8.79 -23.73 -0.22
N TYR A 36 -9.14 -22.44 -0.32
CA TYR A 36 -8.17 -21.38 -0.48
C TYR A 36 -7.61 -20.89 0.86
N PRO A 37 -6.28 -20.95 1.09
CA PRO A 37 -5.69 -20.78 2.43
C PRO A 37 -5.86 -19.38 3.02
N VAL A 38 -6.12 -18.35 2.20
CA VAL A 38 -6.30 -16.98 2.66
C VAL A 38 -7.62 -16.79 3.39
N ASN A 39 -8.73 -17.14 2.75
CA ASN A 39 -10.07 -16.92 3.30
C ASN A 39 -10.76 -18.20 3.79
N ALA A 40 -10.31 -19.40 3.41
CA ALA A 40 -10.78 -20.69 3.94
C ALA A 40 -12.31 -20.77 4.08
N GLY A 41 -13.04 -20.49 3.02
CA GLY A 41 -14.50 -20.47 2.99
C GLY A 41 -15.17 -19.25 3.61
N PHE A 42 -14.42 -18.30 4.17
CA PHE A 42 -14.97 -17.07 4.73
C PHE A 42 -14.96 -15.93 3.71
N CYS A 43 -15.86 -14.96 3.91
CA CYS A 43 -15.90 -13.74 3.13
C CYS A 43 -16.53 -12.59 3.92
N CYS A 44 -16.23 -11.37 3.49
CA CYS A 44 -16.88 -10.18 4.03
C CYS A 44 -18.06 -9.73 3.16
N VAL A 45 -18.85 -8.80 3.66
CA VAL A 45 -20.01 -8.24 2.93
C VAL A 45 -19.66 -7.68 1.55
N LYS A 46 -18.44 -7.13 1.37
CA LYS A 46 -17.98 -6.62 0.06
C LYS A 46 -17.83 -7.75 -0.94
N GLY A 47 -17.17 -8.84 -0.54
CA GLY A 47 -16.98 -10.03 -1.39
C GLY A 47 -18.30 -10.70 -1.76
N LEU A 48 -19.26 -10.78 -0.83
CA LEU A 48 -20.60 -11.34 -1.10
C LEU A 48 -21.42 -10.56 -2.13
N ASN A 49 -21.06 -9.30 -2.39
CA ASN A 49 -21.77 -8.44 -3.35
C ASN A 49 -21.00 -8.24 -4.66
N LEU A 50 -20.01 -9.08 -4.97
CA LEU A 50 -19.27 -9.02 -6.23
C LEU A 50 -20.16 -9.28 -7.46
N ASP A 51 -21.20 -10.11 -7.33
CA ASP A 51 -22.21 -10.36 -8.38
C ASP A 51 -22.92 -9.08 -8.80
N LYS A 52 -23.24 -8.20 -7.85
CA LYS A 52 -23.98 -6.95 -8.13
C LYS A 52 -23.19 -5.95 -8.98
N GLN A 53 -21.89 -6.08 -9.06
CA GLN A 53 -21.06 -5.24 -9.93
C GLN A 53 -21.24 -5.55 -11.42
N ASN A 54 -21.74 -6.75 -11.75
CA ASN A 54 -21.83 -7.26 -13.11
C ASN A 54 -23.27 -7.42 -13.63
N THR A 55 -24.27 -6.95 -12.87
CA THR A 55 -25.69 -7.20 -13.20
C THR A 55 -26.35 -6.15 -14.10
N LYS A 56 -25.77 -4.95 -14.20
CA LYS A 56 -26.26 -3.90 -15.10
C LYS A 56 -25.08 -3.05 -15.58
N PHE A 57 -24.82 -3.08 -16.88
CA PHE A 57 -23.89 -2.17 -17.52
C PHE A 57 -24.53 -0.80 -17.74
N GLU A 58 -24.54 0.04 -16.73
CA GLU A 58 -24.80 1.47 -16.88
C GLU A 58 -23.57 2.22 -17.44
N ASN A 59 -22.41 1.55 -17.41
CA ASN A 59 -21.17 2.11 -17.95
C ASN A 59 -21.14 1.97 -19.48
N PRO A 60 -20.61 2.97 -20.19
CA PRO A 60 -20.47 2.90 -21.63
C PRO A 60 -19.51 1.77 -22.02
N VAL A 61 -19.96 0.88 -22.88
CA VAL A 61 -19.15 -0.22 -23.45
C VAL A 61 -18.34 0.23 -24.68
N LEU A 62 -18.64 1.40 -25.22
CA LEU A 62 -17.90 2.03 -26.30
C LEU A 62 -17.24 3.33 -25.82
N PRO A 63 -16.10 3.70 -26.41
CA PRO A 63 -15.43 4.95 -26.08
C PRO A 63 -16.30 6.17 -26.39
N ILE A 64 -16.16 7.21 -25.56
CA ILE A 64 -16.82 8.49 -25.73
C ILE A 64 -15.76 9.55 -26.01
N LEU A 65 -15.93 10.24 -27.14
CA LEU A 65 -15.08 11.36 -27.51
C LEU A 65 -15.80 12.67 -27.19
N LYS A 66 -15.13 13.57 -26.48
CA LYS A 66 -15.54 14.95 -26.32
C LYS A 66 -14.99 15.78 -27.49
N ASP A 67 -15.84 16.41 -28.25
CA ASP A 67 -15.45 17.24 -29.38
C ASP A 67 -15.01 18.67 -28.93
N LYS A 68 -14.65 19.51 -29.91
CA LYS A 68 -14.20 20.89 -29.62
C LYS A 68 -15.29 21.79 -29.06
N ASN A 69 -16.56 21.46 -29.27
CA ASN A 69 -17.71 22.20 -28.74
C ASN A 69 -18.11 21.74 -27.34
N GLY A 70 -17.51 20.65 -26.87
CA GLY A 70 -17.84 20.04 -25.60
C GLY A 70 -18.87 18.91 -25.69
N ASP A 71 -19.37 18.60 -26.90
CA ASP A 71 -20.37 17.56 -27.13
C ASP A 71 -19.73 16.17 -27.00
N LEU A 72 -20.47 15.25 -26.38
CA LEU A 72 -20.04 13.87 -26.15
C LEU A 72 -20.57 12.97 -27.27
N LYS A 73 -19.66 12.31 -28.00
CA LYS A 73 -19.99 11.40 -29.06
C LYS A 73 -19.43 10.01 -28.79
N GLN A 74 -20.25 8.99 -28.95
CA GLN A 74 -19.81 7.60 -28.89
C GLN A 74 -19.09 7.26 -30.22
N ILE A 75 -17.92 6.60 -30.11
CA ILE A 75 -17.07 6.21 -31.23
C ILE A 75 -16.67 4.74 -31.14
N SER A 76 -16.14 4.16 -32.21
CA SER A 76 -15.60 2.82 -32.19
C SER A 76 -14.26 2.74 -31.48
N TRP A 77 -13.90 1.56 -30.96
CA TRP A 77 -12.56 1.32 -30.36
C TRP A 77 -11.44 1.59 -31.36
N LYS A 78 -11.59 1.20 -32.60
CA LYS A 78 -10.60 1.47 -33.66
C LYS A 78 -10.36 2.97 -33.85
N GLU A 79 -11.42 3.75 -33.87
CA GLU A 79 -11.34 5.21 -33.98
C GLU A 79 -10.67 5.82 -32.74
N ALA A 80 -11.05 5.36 -31.54
CA ALA A 80 -10.45 5.81 -30.28
C ALA A 80 -8.94 5.56 -30.23
N PHE A 81 -8.48 4.37 -30.59
CA PHE A 81 -7.05 4.04 -30.64
C PHE A 81 -6.28 4.87 -31.70
N ASN A 82 -6.85 5.09 -32.85
CA ASN A 82 -6.23 5.94 -33.86
C ASN A 82 -6.07 7.39 -33.37
N ILE A 83 -7.14 7.98 -32.80
CA ILE A 83 -7.12 9.33 -32.26
C ILE A 83 -6.08 9.43 -31.13
N PHE A 84 -6.05 8.46 -30.21
CA PHE A 84 -5.09 8.43 -29.12
C PHE A 84 -3.65 8.40 -29.65
N ALA A 85 -3.34 7.46 -30.54
CA ALA A 85 -2.00 7.31 -31.12
C ALA A 85 -1.54 8.55 -31.89
N GLU A 86 -2.42 9.13 -32.72
CA GLU A 86 -2.11 10.34 -33.48
C GLU A 86 -1.85 11.54 -32.59
N ARG A 87 -2.68 11.74 -31.55
CA ARG A 87 -2.51 12.85 -30.59
C ARG A 87 -1.22 12.70 -29.80
N VAL A 88 -0.92 11.50 -29.31
CA VAL A 88 0.33 11.23 -28.59
C VAL A 88 1.55 11.53 -29.46
N LYS A 89 1.59 10.97 -30.68
CA LYS A 89 2.71 11.21 -31.64
C LYS A 89 2.88 12.69 -31.94
N LYS A 90 1.78 13.43 -32.15
CA LYS A 90 1.82 14.86 -32.42
C LYS A 90 2.41 15.62 -31.23
N ILE A 91 1.90 15.37 -29.99
CA ILE A 91 2.35 16.05 -28.77
C ILE A 91 3.84 15.76 -28.52
N GLN A 92 4.26 14.52 -28.65
CA GLN A 92 5.67 14.14 -28.46
C GLN A 92 6.59 14.76 -29.52
N LYS A 93 6.14 14.87 -30.77
CA LYS A 93 6.89 15.54 -31.85
C LYS A 93 7.08 17.04 -31.59
N GLU A 94 6.05 17.70 -31.05
CA GLU A 94 6.04 19.15 -30.81
C GLU A 94 6.71 19.55 -29.49
N ASN A 95 6.65 18.69 -28.45
CA ASN A 95 7.03 19.05 -27.09
C ASN A 95 8.04 18.06 -26.46
N GLY A 96 8.48 17.02 -27.16
CA GLY A 96 9.37 15.98 -26.65
C GLY A 96 8.64 14.82 -25.97
N LYS A 97 9.34 13.67 -25.86
CA LYS A 97 8.77 12.43 -25.30
C LYS A 97 8.26 12.62 -23.86
N GLU A 98 8.95 13.42 -23.04
CA GLU A 98 8.63 13.64 -21.62
C GLU A 98 7.39 14.51 -21.39
N SER A 99 6.76 15.06 -22.45
CA SER A 99 5.54 15.89 -22.37
C SER A 99 4.26 15.08 -22.13
N PHE A 100 4.36 13.77 -21.99
CA PHE A 100 3.26 12.87 -21.70
C PHE A 100 3.45 12.20 -20.32
N ALA A 101 2.35 11.99 -19.59
CA ALA A 101 2.36 11.21 -18.36
C ALA A 101 1.13 10.30 -18.25
N PHE A 102 1.22 9.28 -17.39
CA PHE A 102 0.05 8.48 -17.00
C PHE A 102 -0.10 8.43 -15.48
N LEU A 103 -1.35 8.29 -15.04
CA LEU A 103 -1.70 8.00 -13.66
C LEU A 103 -2.54 6.73 -13.60
N SER A 104 -2.13 5.76 -12.80
CA SER A 104 -2.82 4.47 -12.66
C SER A 104 -3.22 4.18 -11.21
N THR A 105 -3.64 2.97 -10.93
CA THR A 105 -4.08 2.52 -9.61
C THR A 105 -3.54 1.14 -9.28
N GLY A 106 -3.48 0.80 -8.00
CA GLY A 106 -3.20 -0.55 -7.50
C GLY A 106 -4.41 -1.49 -7.48
N GLN A 107 -5.48 -1.19 -8.24
CA GLN A 107 -6.72 -1.98 -8.29
C GLN A 107 -7.00 -2.60 -9.66
N LEU A 108 -5.99 -2.70 -10.51
CA LEU A 108 -6.05 -3.34 -11.82
C LEU A 108 -5.59 -4.80 -11.73
N CYS A 109 -5.95 -5.60 -12.73
CA CYS A 109 -5.39 -6.93 -12.91
C CYS A 109 -3.89 -6.83 -13.22
N THR A 110 -3.15 -7.89 -12.93
CA THR A 110 -1.69 -7.94 -13.15
C THR A 110 -1.35 -7.76 -14.63
N GLU A 111 -2.12 -8.36 -15.52
CA GLU A 111 -1.98 -8.27 -16.98
C GLU A 111 -2.19 -6.84 -17.49
N GLU A 112 -3.20 -6.14 -16.95
CA GLU A 112 -3.46 -4.74 -17.27
C GLU A 112 -2.31 -3.84 -16.81
N MET A 113 -1.79 -4.07 -15.60
CA MET A 113 -0.63 -3.33 -15.09
C MET A 113 0.63 -3.57 -15.92
N ALA A 114 0.84 -4.81 -16.38
CA ALA A 114 1.97 -5.14 -17.26
C ALA A 114 1.89 -4.37 -18.58
N LEU A 115 0.69 -4.32 -19.19
CA LEU A 115 0.45 -3.57 -20.42
C LEU A 115 0.60 -2.06 -20.23
N ILE A 116 0.04 -1.49 -19.16
CA ILE A 116 0.14 -0.04 -18.87
C ILE A 116 1.60 0.33 -18.63
N GLY A 117 2.32 -0.46 -17.81
CA GLY A 117 3.74 -0.24 -17.58
C GLY A 117 4.55 -0.30 -18.87
N HIS A 118 4.33 -1.32 -19.70
CA HIS A 118 5.00 -1.45 -20.99
C HIS A 118 4.70 -0.27 -21.91
N ILE A 119 3.44 0.04 -22.17
CA ILE A 119 3.04 1.15 -23.04
C ILE A 119 3.55 2.48 -22.49
N GLY A 120 3.36 2.74 -21.19
CA GLY A 120 3.72 4.00 -20.56
C GLY A 120 5.21 4.26 -20.55
N ARG A 121 6.02 3.23 -20.27
CA ARG A 121 7.50 3.38 -20.17
C ARG A 121 8.19 3.36 -21.52
N THR A 122 7.69 2.58 -22.45
CA THR A 122 8.31 2.39 -23.77
C THR A 122 7.86 3.43 -24.79
N PHE A 123 6.55 3.67 -24.87
CA PHE A 123 5.97 4.48 -25.96
C PHE A 123 5.47 5.86 -25.56
N LEU A 124 5.11 6.06 -24.27
CA LEU A 124 4.49 7.31 -23.80
C LEU A 124 5.45 8.25 -23.06
N GLY A 125 6.76 8.13 -23.29
CA GLY A 125 7.75 9.07 -22.75
C GLY A 125 8.21 8.77 -21.32
N GLY A 126 7.70 7.72 -20.70
CA GLY A 126 8.24 7.19 -19.43
C GLY A 126 7.71 7.80 -18.14
N ASN A 127 7.08 8.98 -18.15
CA ASN A 127 6.54 9.58 -16.93
C ASN A 127 5.24 8.91 -16.50
N GLY A 128 5.16 8.54 -15.23
CA GLY A 128 3.93 7.95 -14.69
C GLY A 128 4.09 7.48 -13.25
N ASP A 129 2.98 7.53 -12.54
CA ASP A 129 2.85 7.04 -11.17
C ASP A 129 1.43 6.53 -10.93
N GLY A 130 1.15 6.01 -9.76
CA GLY A 130 -0.17 5.50 -9.43
C GLY A 130 -0.65 5.98 -8.06
N ASN A 131 -1.95 5.83 -7.79
CA ASN A 131 -2.50 6.20 -6.51
C ASN A 131 -2.03 5.30 -5.34
N THR A 132 -1.25 4.26 -5.59
CA THR A 132 -0.46 3.56 -4.57
C THR A 132 0.56 4.48 -3.89
N ARG A 133 0.98 5.56 -4.58
CA ARG A 133 1.76 6.66 -3.98
C ARG A 133 1.04 7.30 -2.81
N LEU A 134 -0.25 7.50 -2.91
CA LEU A 134 -1.09 8.11 -1.89
C LEU A 134 -1.50 7.12 -0.78
N CYS A 135 -1.26 5.82 -0.99
CA CYS A 135 -1.66 4.74 -0.09
C CYS A 135 -0.51 4.36 0.86
N MET A 136 0.44 3.57 0.38
CA MET A 136 1.48 2.99 1.25
C MET A 136 2.91 3.18 0.74
N ALA A 137 3.17 4.14 -0.14
CA ALA A 137 4.54 4.43 -0.59
C ALA A 137 5.50 4.72 0.58
N THR A 138 4.99 5.27 1.66
CA THR A 138 5.71 5.51 2.92
C THR A 138 6.28 4.22 3.50
N SER A 139 5.46 3.16 3.60
CA SER A 139 5.94 1.84 4.06
C SER A 139 6.97 1.23 3.11
N VAL A 140 6.80 1.42 1.79
CA VAL A 140 7.79 0.99 0.79
C VAL A 140 9.15 1.63 1.06
N VAL A 141 9.17 2.94 1.30
CA VAL A 141 10.41 3.67 1.61
C VAL A 141 10.99 3.20 2.94
N ALA A 142 10.14 3.03 3.97
CA ALA A 142 10.59 2.53 5.26
C ALA A 142 11.23 1.14 5.16
N TYR A 143 10.58 0.20 4.46
CA TYR A 143 11.13 -1.15 4.25
C TYR A 143 12.44 -1.12 3.44
N LYS A 144 12.49 -0.38 2.32
CA LYS A 144 13.73 -0.25 1.53
C LYS A 144 14.89 0.33 2.33
N GLN A 145 14.63 1.32 3.19
CA GLN A 145 15.65 1.91 4.05
C GLN A 145 16.06 1.00 5.20
N SER A 146 15.14 0.18 5.73
CA SER A 146 15.43 -0.72 6.85
C SER A 146 15.98 -2.07 6.42
N PHE A 147 15.48 -2.63 5.30
CA PHE A 147 15.79 -4.01 4.88
C PHE A 147 16.46 -4.11 3.50
N GLY A 148 16.59 -3.00 2.77
CA GLY A 148 17.13 -2.99 1.40
C GLY A 148 16.10 -3.35 0.31
N PHE A 149 14.91 -3.83 0.66
CA PHE A 149 13.87 -4.24 -0.29
C PHE A 149 12.46 -3.93 0.24
N ASP A 150 11.47 -4.00 -0.66
CA ASP A 150 10.07 -3.73 -0.36
C ASP A 150 9.28 -5.04 -0.24
N ALA A 151 9.28 -5.63 0.94
CA ALA A 151 8.41 -6.75 1.26
C ALA A 151 8.07 -6.77 2.76
N PRO A 152 6.79 -6.81 3.13
CA PRO A 152 6.41 -6.97 4.53
C PRO A 152 6.75 -8.39 4.99
N PRO A 153 7.32 -8.54 6.21
CA PRO A 153 7.84 -9.81 6.70
C PRO A 153 6.78 -10.68 7.38
N TYR A 154 5.57 -10.84 6.80
CA TYR A 154 4.50 -11.56 7.46
C TYR A 154 3.67 -12.46 6.53
N THR A 155 2.94 -13.38 7.16
CA THR A 155 1.80 -14.08 6.59
C THR A 155 0.54 -13.80 7.43
N LEU A 156 -0.66 -14.06 6.87
CA LEU A 156 -1.91 -13.89 7.65
C LEU A 156 -1.97 -14.86 8.84
N LYS A 157 -1.24 -15.99 8.77
CA LYS A 157 -1.19 -16.98 9.84
C LYS A 157 -0.49 -16.45 11.08
N ASP A 158 0.40 -15.47 10.97
CA ASP A 158 1.10 -14.89 12.10
C ASP A 158 0.14 -14.27 13.12
N LEU A 159 -1.02 -13.75 12.68
CA LEU A 159 -2.07 -13.27 13.57
C LEU A 159 -2.68 -14.36 14.46
N GLU A 160 -2.65 -15.62 14.01
CA GLU A 160 -3.13 -16.76 14.79
C GLU A 160 -2.09 -17.26 15.81
N LEU A 161 -0.82 -16.82 15.69
CA LEU A 161 0.33 -17.28 16.46
C LEU A 161 0.90 -16.19 17.39
N SER A 162 0.42 -14.94 17.28
CA SER A 162 0.86 -13.83 18.13
C SER A 162 0.14 -13.86 19.48
N ASP A 163 0.85 -13.73 20.58
CA ASP A 163 0.26 -13.51 21.90
C ASP A 163 0.07 -12.03 22.23
N VAL A 164 0.79 -11.13 21.52
CA VAL A 164 0.56 -9.69 21.55
C VAL A 164 0.43 -9.17 20.13
N ILE A 165 -0.71 -8.56 19.82
CA ILE A 165 -1.01 -7.98 18.49
C ILE A 165 -1.23 -6.47 18.69
N ILE A 166 -0.41 -5.64 18.05
CA ILE A 166 -0.49 -4.18 18.18
C ILE A 166 -0.84 -3.56 16.83
N PHE A 167 -1.96 -2.84 16.76
CA PHE A 167 -2.42 -2.12 15.60
C PHE A 167 -2.19 -0.62 15.75
N PHE A 168 -1.44 0.00 14.82
CA PHE A 168 -1.20 1.44 14.76
C PHE A 168 -1.99 2.06 13.60
N GLY A 169 -2.88 3.02 13.88
CA GLY A 169 -3.63 3.73 12.86
C GLY A 169 -4.29 2.80 11.84
N SER A 170 -4.94 1.73 12.34
CA SER A 170 -5.44 0.62 11.53
C SER A 170 -6.80 0.15 12.03
N ASN A 171 -7.75 -0.03 11.07
CA ASN A 171 -9.10 -0.52 11.38
C ASN A 171 -9.46 -1.79 10.59
N PRO A 172 -8.79 -2.93 10.84
CA PRO A 172 -9.02 -4.16 10.09
C PRO A 172 -10.42 -4.75 10.22
N VAL A 173 -11.16 -4.49 11.30
CA VAL A 173 -12.57 -4.90 11.43
C VAL A 173 -13.39 -4.42 10.23
N VAL A 174 -13.17 -3.22 9.74
CA VAL A 174 -13.89 -2.63 8.60
C VAL A 174 -13.13 -2.80 7.29
N ALA A 175 -11.83 -2.45 7.28
CA ALA A 175 -11.05 -2.40 6.04
C ALA A 175 -10.65 -3.79 5.53
N HIS A 176 -10.31 -4.71 6.45
CA HIS A 176 -9.76 -6.05 6.15
C HIS A 176 -10.43 -7.15 7.00
N PRO A 177 -11.76 -7.38 6.87
CA PRO A 177 -12.49 -8.26 7.79
C PRO A 177 -11.96 -9.70 7.83
N ILE A 178 -11.41 -10.22 6.73
CA ILE A 178 -10.83 -11.56 6.71
C ILE A 178 -9.47 -11.61 7.45
N LEU A 179 -8.68 -10.53 7.41
CA LEU A 179 -7.51 -10.41 8.30
C LEU A 179 -7.95 -10.40 9.77
N TRP A 180 -8.98 -9.62 10.10
CA TRP A 180 -9.54 -9.62 11.46
C TRP A 180 -10.05 -10.99 11.88
N SER A 181 -10.63 -11.77 10.97
CA SER A 181 -11.05 -13.14 11.29
C SER A 181 -9.88 -14.04 11.74
N ARG A 182 -8.64 -13.76 11.29
CA ARG A 182 -7.45 -14.47 11.78
C ARG A 182 -7.11 -14.10 13.21
N VAL A 183 -7.31 -12.83 13.61
CA VAL A 183 -7.19 -12.40 15.01
C VAL A 183 -8.19 -13.14 15.89
N LEU A 184 -9.44 -13.29 15.42
CA LEU A 184 -10.48 -14.03 16.14
C LEU A 184 -10.22 -15.55 16.22
N LYS A 185 -9.56 -16.13 15.21
CA LYS A 185 -9.15 -17.54 15.21
C LYS A 185 -7.94 -17.84 16.10
N ASN A 186 -7.27 -16.83 16.60
CA ASN A 186 -6.15 -16.99 17.50
C ASN A 186 -6.64 -17.56 18.84
N GLU A 187 -6.25 -18.81 19.14
CA GLU A 187 -6.68 -19.56 20.33
C GLU A 187 -5.72 -19.39 21.51
N ILE A 188 -4.69 -18.55 21.38
CA ILE A 188 -3.76 -18.29 22.49
C ILE A 188 -4.53 -17.67 23.65
N LYS A 189 -4.48 -18.36 24.79
CA LYS A 189 -5.11 -17.92 26.03
C LYS A 189 -4.39 -16.66 26.53
N ASP A 190 -5.16 -15.69 26.98
CA ASP A 190 -4.65 -14.42 27.53
C ASP A 190 -3.88 -13.52 26.52
N LYS A 191 -4.04 -13.78 25.20
CA LYS A 191 -3.49 -12.88 24.17
C LYS A 191 -3.95 -11.45 24.42
N LYS A 192 -3.12 -10.49 23.98
CA LYS A 192 -3.41 -9.05 24.08
C LYS A 192 -3.56 -8.43 22.69
N ILE A 193 -4.68 -7.77 22.48
CA ILE A 193 -4.94 -6.96 21.28
C ILE A 193 -4.89 -5.49 21.72
N ILE A 194 -3.94 -4.75 21.17
CA ILE A 194 -3.69 -3.34 21.49
C ILE A 194 -3.96 -2.51 20.23
N VAL A 195 -4.70 -1.42 20.38
CA VAL A 195 -4.94 -0.47 19.28
C VAL A 195 -4.46 0.91 19.69
N ILE A 196 -3.58 1.48 18.87
CA ILE A 196 -3.02 2.83 19.01
C ILE A 196 -3.62 3.67 17.90
N ASP A 197 -4.62 4.48 18.23
CA ASP A 197 -5.40 5.26 17.27
C ASP A 197 -6.09 6.42 18.01
N PRO A 198 -6.02 7.67 17.48
CA PRO A 198 -6.72 8.79 18.08
C PRO A 198 -8.26 8.64 18.06
N ARG A 199 -8.78 7.78 17.20
CA ARG A 199 -10.21 7.47 17.08
C ARG A 199 -10.50 6.11 17.70
N ARG A 200 -11.54 6.03 18.52
CA ARG A 200 -12.08 4.76 18.99
C ARG A 200 -12.79 4.03 17.85
N SER A 201 -12.00 3.47 16.94
CA SER A 201 -12.47 2.74 15.78
C SER A 201 -13.15 1.43 16.16
N GLU A 202 -13.79 0.76 15.18
CA GLU A 202 -14.41 -0.56 15.39
C GLU A 202 -13.37 -1.60 15.86
N THR A 203 -12.13 -1.49 15.41
CA THR A 203 -11.03 -2.33 15.92
C THR A 203 -10.68 -1.96 17.35
N ALA A 204 -10.62 -0.68 17.69
CA ALA A 204 -10.39 -0.23 19.06
C ALA A 204 -11.51 -0.66 20.02
N CYS A 205 -12.77 -0.70 19.56
CA CYS A 205 -13.88 -1.22 20.33
C CYS A 205 -13.81 -2.73 20.62
N ASN A 206 -13.03 -3.47 19.83
CA ASN A 206 -12.82 -4.91 19.93
C ASN A 206 -11.41 -5.28 20.42
N SER A 207 -10.66 -4.34 20.98
CA SER A 207 -9.34 -4.55 21.56
C SER A 207 -9.39 -4.65 23.09
N ASP A 208 -8.35 -5.27 23.69
CA ASP A 208 -8.17 -5.30 25.13
C ASP A 208 -7.69 -3.93 25.67
N ILE A 209 -6.89 -3.24 24.84
CA ILE A 209 -6.27 -1.98 25.19
C ILE A 209 -6.40 -1.01 24.03
N TRP A 210 -6.98 0.17 24.27
CA TRP A 210 -7.00 1.28 23.35
C TRP A 210 -6.17 2.44 23.90
N ILE A 211 -5.30 2.99 23.05
CA ILE A 211 -4.41 4.11 23.31
C ILE A 211 -4.84 5.28 22.42
N ASP A 212 -5.47 6.28 23.00
CA ASP A 212 -6.07 7.44 22.35
C ASP A 212 -5.09 8.63 22.23
N LEU A 213 -3.95 8.38 21.59
CA LEU A 213 -2.91 9.38 21.44
C LEU A 213 -3.39 10.62 20.65
N LYS A 214 -2.77 11.77 20.90
CA LYS A 214 -2.97 12.96 20.08
C LYS A 214 -2.56 12.70 18.61
N PRO A 215 -3.34 13.16 17.62
CA PRO A 215 -2.95 13.03 16.21
C PRO A 215 -1.54 13.58 15.95
N LYS A 216 -0.76 12.90 15.11
CA LYS A 216 0.62 13.23 14.72
C LYS A 216 1.71 12.96 15.79
N SER A 217 1.38 12.34 16.90
CA SER A 217 2.31 12.08 18.00
C SER A 217 2.83 10.62 18.05
N ASP A 218 2.48 9.81 17.06
CA ASP A 218 2.84 8.39 16.99
C ASP A 218 4.35 8.16 17.17
N LEU A 219 5.18 8.93 16.47
CA LEU A 219 6.64 8.78 16.52
C LEU A 219 7.19 9.03 17.92
N TYR A 220 6.64 10.03 18.64
CA TYR A 220 7.04 10.32 20.00
C TYR A 220 6.71 9.15 20.94
N LEU A 221 5.48 8.62 20.84
CA LEU A 221 5.06 7.46 21.65
C LEU A 221 5.95 6.24 21.38
N ILE A 222 6.22 5.92 20.11
CA ILE A 222 7.05 4.79 19.70
C ILE A 222 8.47 4.91 20.28
N TYR A 223 9.07 6.08 20.18
CA TYR A 223 10.43 6.30 20.70
C TYR A 223 10.48 6.36 22.23
N ALA A 224 9.43 6.87 22.89
CA ALA A 224 9.30 6.79 24.33
C ALA A 224 9.20 5.32 24.81
N ILE A 225 8.43 4.47 24.10
CA ILE A 225 8.39 3.02 24.37
C ILE A 225 9.78 2.40 24.18
N ALA A 226 10.49 2.75 23.09
CA ALA A 226 11.84 2.25 22.83
C ALA A 226 12.83 2.64 23.94
N ASN A 227 12.78 3.89 24.44
CA ASN A 227 13.61 4.33 25.57
C ASN A 227 13.33 3.50 26.82
N VAL A 228 12.05 3.25 27.18
CA VAL A 228 11.69 2.40 28.32
C VAL A 228 12.23 0.98 28.17
N LEU A 229 12.14 0.40 26.97
CA LEU A 229 12.69 -0.94 26.69
C LEU A 229 14.22 -0.97 26.90
N ILE A 230 14.93 0.04 26.43
CA ILE A 230 16.40 0.17 26.59
C ILE A 230 16.76 0.36 28.05
N GLU A 231 16.14 1.32 28.76
CA GLU A 231 16.43 1.66 30.16
C GLU A 231 16.24 0.49 31.11
N ASN A 232 15.29 -0.41 30.81
CA ASN A 232 15.02 -1.60 31.61
C ASN A 232 15.77 -2.85 31.12
N ASN A 233 16.60 -2.73 30.12
CA ASN A 233 17.25 -3.88 29.46
C ASN A 233 16.25 -4.93 28.94
N TRP A 234 15.11 -4.46 28.40
CA TRP A 234 14.03 -5.27 27.80
C TRP A 234 14.18 -5.41 26.27
N ILE A 235 15.42 -5.57 25.84
CA ILE A 235 15.82 -5.68 24.43
C ILE A 235 16.48 -7.04 24.18
N ASP A 236 16.50 -7.48 22.92
CA ASP A 236 17.22 -8.69 22.49
C ASP A 236 18.62 -8.30 21.98
N GLU A 237 19.59 -8.23 22.90
CA GLU A 237 20.97 -7.83 22.59
C GLU A 237 21.65 -8.77 21.58
N GLU A 238 21.31 -10.07 21.60
CA GLU A 238 21.88 -11.04 20.68
C GLU A 238 21.35 -10.80 19.27
N PHE A 239 20.03 -10.61 19.13
CA PHE A 239 19.43 -10.29 17.85
C PHE A 239 19.96 -8.95 17.29
N ILE A 240 20.03 -7.92 18.14
CA ILE A 240 20.56 -6.60 17.75
C ILE A 240 21.98 -6.74 17.20
N ARG A 241 22.87 -7.41 17.92
CA ARG A 241 24.28 -7.58 17.53
C ARG A 241 24.46 -8.36 16.22
N ASN A 242 23.60 -9.37 15.99
CA ASN A 242 23.78 -10.28 14.88
C ASN A 242 23.01 -9.87 13.62
N HIS A 243 21.97 -9.02 13.74
CA HIS A 243 21.00 -8.77 12.66
C HIS A 243 20.68 -7.30 12.42
N THR A 244 21.30 -6.38 13.15
CA THR A 244 21.08 -4.94 12.96
C THR A 244 22.38 -4.16 12.87
N GLU A 245 22.30 -2.95 12.34
CA GLU A 245 23.41 -2.00 12.27
C GLU A 245 23.05 -0.71 13.02
N ASP A 246 24.07 -0.01 13.52
CA ASP A 246 23.99 1.32 14.15
C ASP A 246 22.97 1.45 15.32
N PHE A 247 22.86 0.43 16.14
CA PHE A 247 21.95 0.48 17.31
C PHE A 247 22.34 1.61 18.29
N GLU A 248 23.64 1.88 18.50
CA GLU A 248 24.09 2.97 19.37
C GLU A 248 23.72 4.35 18.80
N GLY A 249 23.79 4.54 17.48
CA GLY A 249 23.32 5.76 16.83
C GLY A 249 21.82 5.95 17.00
N PHE A 250 21.03 4.86 16.86
CA PHE A 250 19.60 4.88 17.14
C PHE A 250 19.30 5.26 18.60
N LYS A 251 19.95 4.62 19.55
CA LYS A 251 19.81 4.88 20.99
C LYS A 251 20.13 6.35 21.35
N GLU A 252 21.19 6.90 20.78
CA GLU A 252 21.52 8.33 20.95
C GLU A 252 20.46 9.24 20.35
N HIS A 253 19.97 8.91 19.14
CA HIS A 253 18.97 9.71 18.46
C HIS A 253 17.64 9.81 19.23
N ILE A 254 17.20 8.74 19.89
CA ILE A 254 15.91 8.71 20.60
C ILE A 254 15.93 9.29 22.02
N LYS A 255 17.09 9.58 22.61
CA LYS A 255 17.21 10.19 23.95
C LYS A 255 16.38 11.46 24.14
N LYS A 256 16.22 12.25 23.09
CA LYS A 256 15.40 13.48 23.11
C LYS A 256 13.89 13.24 23.25
N TYR A 257 13.43 12.01 23.12
CA TYR A 257 12.02 11.64 23.31
C TYR A 257 11.83 11.13 24.74
N ASP A 258 11.99 12.05 25.70
CA ASP A 258 11.95 11.74 27.11
C ASP A 258 10.55 11.29 27.53
N ILE A 259 10.49 10.22 28.32
CA ILE A 259 9.23 9.74 28.89
C ILE A 259 8.61 10.79 29.84
N ASN A 260 9.40 11.73 30.35
CA ASN A 260 8.90 12.82 31.19
C ASN A 260 8.01 13.80 30.44
N ASP A 261 8.23 13.96 29.16
CA ASP A 261 7.49 14.88 28.30
C ASP A 261 6.41 14.17 27.46
N VAL A 262 6.34 12.82 27.53
CA VAL A 262 5.47 12.01 26.68
C VAL A 262 4.00 12.39 26.80
N GLU A 263 3.53 12.73 28.00
CA GLU A 263 2.13 13.10 28.21
C GLU A 263 1.78 14.44 27.59
N GLU A 264 2.70 15.40 27.61
CA GLU A 264 2.54 16.69 26.95
C GLU A 264 2.39 16.51 25.42
N TYR A 265 3.29 15.72 24.79
CA TYR A 265 3.30 15.54 23.35
C TYR A 265 2.20 14.59 22.85
N THR A 266 1.93 13.51 23.59
CA THR A 266 1.07 12.43 23.10
C THR A 266 -0.31 12.36 23.78
N GLY A 267 -0.48 12.98 24.93
CA GLY A 267 -1.64 12.79 25.79
C GLY A 267 -1.64 11.49 26.59
N ILE A 268 -0.59 10.66 26.45
CA ILE A 268 -0.49 9.35 27.10
C ILE A 268 0.40 9.44 28.34
N SER A 269 -0.10 9.01 29.49
CA SER A 269 0.65 9.07 30.73
C SER A 269 1.90 8.16 30.71
N LYS A 270 2.93 8.55 31.47
CA LYS A 270 4.14 7.74 31.66
C LYS A 270 3.86 6.31 32.10
N GLY A 271 2.88 6.14 32.98
CA GLY A 271 2.48 4.81 33.49
C GLY A 271 1.97 3.94 32.31
N ARG A 272 1.21 4.52 31.40
CA ARG A 272 0.66 3.80 30.25
C ARG A 272 1.75 3.42 29.24
N VAL A 273 2.75 4.28 29.03
CA VAL A 273 3.90 3.97 28.16
C VAL A 273 4.73 2.81 28.76
N LYS A 274 4.97 2.84 30.08
CA LYS A 274 5.66 1.74 30.77
C LYS A 274 4.90 0.42 30.68
N GLU A 275 3.58 0.46 30.85
CA GLU A 275 2.72 -0.73 30.68
C GLU A 275 2.83 -1.31 29.28
N LEU A 276 2.79 -0.48 28.23
CA LEU A 276 2.96 -0.92 26.86
C LEU A 276 4.33 -1.58 26.63
N ALA A 277 5.40 -0.94 27.10
CA ALA A 277 6.76 -1.51 27.01
C ALA A 277 6.86 -2.85 27.73
N GLU A 278 6.26 -2.97 28.93
CA GLU A 278 6.24 -4.22 29.70
C GLU A 278 5.45 -5.33 28.99
N ILE A 279 4.31 -5.01 28.37
CA ILE A 279 3.54 -5.98 27.56
C ILE A 279 4.36 -6.47 26.38
N ILE A 280 5.05 -5.58 25.66
CA ILE A 280 5.93 -5.93 24.55
C ILE A 280 7.07 -6.85 25.05
N HIS A 281 7.71 -6.50 26.16
CA HIS A 281 8.80 -7.29 26.74
C HIS A 281 8.35 -8.69 27.16
N LYS A 282 7.18 -8.81 27.80
CA LYS A 282 6.63 -10.09 28.27
C LYS A 282 6.05 -10.97 27.17
N GLY A 283 5.72 -10.38 26.04
CA GLY A 283 5.18 -11.08 24.89
C GLY A 283 6.21 -12.03 24.28
N LYS A 284 5.80 -13.29 24.02
CA LYS A 284 6.65 -14.29 23.35
C LYS A 284 6.69 -14.06 21.85
N ASN A 285 5.55 -13.70 21.25
CA ASN A 285 5.37 -13.45 19.83
C ASN A 285 4.60 -12.15 19.65
N VAL A 286 5.30 -11.03 19.60
CA VAL A 286 4.70 -9.70 19.41
C VAL A 286 4.68 -9.37 17.93
N SER A 287 3.51 -9.02 17.38
CA SER A 287 3.36 -8.53 16.03
C SER A 287 2.80 -7.11 15.98
N PHE A 288 3.41 -6.29 15.14
CA PHE A 288 3.07 -4.89 14.94
C PHE A 288 2.44 -4.70 13.57
N TRP A 289 1.28 -4.06 13.51
CA TRP A 289 0.48 -3.92 12.29
C TRP A 289 0.06 -2.47 12.09
N TRP A 290 0.19 -1.94 10.89
CA TRP A 290 -0.26 -0.59 10.61
C TRP A 290 -0.87 -0.44 9.21
N THR A 291 -1.66 0.63 9.02
CA THR A 291 -2.22 1.03 7.72
C THR A 291 -2.10 2.54 7.49
N MET A 292 -3.15 3.15 6.97
CA MET A 292 -3.14 4.55 6.51
C MET A 292 -2.94 5.58 7.61
N GLY A 293 -3.32 5.31 8.86
CA GLY A 293 -3.07 6.21 9.97
C GLY A 293 -1.58 6.53 10.16
N VAL A 294 -0.71 5.53 9.92
CA VAL A 294 0.74 5.71 9.86
C VAL A 294 1.19 6.20 8.48
N ASN A 295 0.77 5.52 7.39
CA ASN A 295 1.31 5.78 6.05
C ASN A 295 0.98 7.17 5.52
N GLN A 296 -0.14 7.77 5.92
CA GLN A 296 -0.57 9.11 5.55
C GLN A 296 -0.41 10.11 6.70
N GLY A 297 0.27 9.70 7.77
CA GLY A 297 0.51 10.50 8.96
C GLY A 297 1.66 11.50 8.82
N TYR A 298 1.90 12.25 9.90
CA TYR A 298 3.05 13.14 10.02
C TYR A 298 4.33 12.33 10.24
N GLN A 299 5.41 12.69 9.56
CA GLN A 299 6.70 11.96 9.57
C GLN A 299 6.54 10.45 9.30
N ALA A 300 5.63 10.10 8.42
CA ALA A 300 5.13 8.75 8.23
C ALA A 300 6.23 7.70 7.96
N VAL A 301 7.28 8.03 7.18
CA VAL A 301 8.42 7.11 6.96
C VAL A 301 9.13 6.80 8.29
N ARG A 302 9.39 7.83 9.10
CA ARG A 302 10.06 7.67 10.40
C ARG A 302 9.19 6.92 11.41
N THR A 303 7.87 7.15 11.38
CA THR A 303 6.91 6.41 12.21
C THR A 303 6.91 4.92 11.86
N ALA A 304 6.84 4.59 10.56
CA ALA A 304 6.93 3.20 10.11
C ALA A 304 8.28 2.55 10.47
N GLN A 305 9.40 3.27 10.31
CA GLN A 305 10.72 2.81 10.75
C GLN A 305 10.80 2.64 12.27
N GLY A 306 10.16 3.53 13.03
CA GLY A 306 10.07 3.40 14.49
C GLY A 306 9.37 2.09 14.90
N ILE A 307 8.27 1.71 14.23
CA ILE A 307 7.60 0.43 14.45
C ILE A 307 8.52 -0.75 14.07
N ILE A 308 9.22 -0.66 12.93
CA ILE A 308 10.21 -1.66 12.52
C ILE A 308 11.30 -1.79 13.58
N ASN A 309 11.81 -0.68 14.11
CA ASN A 309 12.84 -0.68 15.14
C ASN A 309 12.39 -1.33 16.45
N LEU A 310 11.11 -1.16 16.86
CA LEU A 310 10.55 -1.88 18.00
C LEU A 310 10.59 -3.40 17.78
N ALA A 311 10.24 -3.86 16.58
CA ALA A 311 10.29 -5.27 16.25
C ALA A 311 11.73 -5.81 16.23
N LEU A 312 12.67 -5.06 15.65
CA LEU A 312 14.09 -5.44 15.58
C LEU A 312 14.73 -5.49 16.98
N MET A 313 14.59 -4.43 17.77
CA MET A 313 15.25 -4.35 19.10
C MET A 313 14.72 -5.36 20.11
N THR A 314 13.53 -5.92 19.87
CA THR A 314 12.91 -6.94 20.75
C THR A 314 12.95 -8.34 20.16
N GLY A 315 13.66 -8.56 19.03
CA GLY A 315 13.73 -9.86 18.36
C GLY A 315 12.37 -10.36 17.82
N ASN A 316 11.38 -9.48 17.68
CA ASN A 316 10.03 -9.81 17.23
C ASN A 316 9.89 -9.70 15.71
N ILE A 317 10.79 -10.34 14.96
CA ILE A 317 10.79 -10.40 13.50
C ILE A 317 11.46 -11.70 13.04
N GLY A 318 11.09 -12.19 11.85
CA GLY A 318 11.73 -13.35 11.23
C GLY A 318 11.34 -14.70 11.82
N ARG A 319 10.36 -14.76 12.71
CA ARG A 319 9.82 -15.99 13.30
C ARG A 319 8.28 -15.97 13.34
N PRO A 320 7.62 -17.14 13.37
CA PRO A 320 6.15 -17.21 13.36
C PRO A 320 5.50 -16.39 14.48
N GLY A 321 4.42 -15.66 14.14
CA GLY A 321 3.66 -14.85 15.08
C GLY A 321 4.29 -13.48 15.40
N THR A 322 5.31 -13.05 14.65
CA THR A 322 5.99 -11.77 14.88
C THR A 322 6.02 -10.92 13.60
N GLY A 323 6.59 -9.73 13.68
CA GLY A 323 6.87 -8.88 12.52
C GLY A 323 6.39 -7.44 12.65
N ALA A 324 6.95 -6.60 11.79
CA ALA A 324 6.54 -5.21 11.57
C ALA A 324 5.81 -5.12 10.23
N ASN A 325 4.48 -5.09 10.26
CA ASN A 325 3.60 -5.56 9.20
C ASN A 325 2.71 -4.45 8.66
N SER A 326 3.08 -3.88 7.51
CA SER A 326 2.23 -2.91 6.80
C SER A 326 1.13 -3.62 6.03
N ILE A 327 -0.12 -3.23 6.27
CA ILE A 327 -1.30 -3.76 5.56
C ILE A 327 -1.69 -2.75 4.49
N THR A 328 -1.65 -3.15 3.21
CA THR A 328 -2.11 -2.29 2.12
C THR A 328 -3.62 -2.36 1.94
N GLY A 329 -4.23 -1.29 1.41
CA GLY A 329 -5.66 -1.26 1.10
C GLY A 329 -5.99 -1.88 -0.26
N GLN A 330 -5.27 -1.49 -1.29
CA GLN A 330 -5.54 -1.84 -2.69
C GLN A 330 -5.21 -3.29 -3.00
N CYS A 331 -6.09 -3.97 -3.76
CA CYS A 331 -6.01 -5.42 -3.99
C CYS A 331 -4.73 -5.86 -4.71
N ASN A 332 -4.15 -5.03 -5.56
CA ASN A 332 -2.95 -5.34 -6.34
C ASN A 332 -1.87 -4.22 -6.29
N ALA A 333 -1.70 -3.61 -5.13
CA ALA A 333 -0.66 -2.59 -4.94
C ALA A 333 0.77 -3.13 -5.20
N MET A 334 1.02 -4.41 -4.92
CA MET A 334 2.30 -5.05 -5.22
C MET A 334 2.51 -5.19 -6.74
N GLY A 335 1.47 -5.58 -7.49
CA GLY A 335 1.51 -5.65 -8.95
C GLY A 335 1.82 -4.29 -9.58
N SER A 336 1.27 -3.19 -9.05
CA SER A 336 1.58 -1.86 -9.57
C SER A 336 3.07 -1.51 -9.48
N ARG A 337 3.76 -1.97 -8.45
CA ARG A 337 5.21 -1.81 -8.28
C ARG A 337 6.00 -2.79 -9.15
N ALA A 338 5.57 -4.04 -9.18
CA ALA A 338 6.24 -5.07 -9.98
C ALA A 338 6.22 -4.76 -11.48
N PHE A 339 5.13 -4.17 -11.98
CA PHE A 339 4.92 -3.88 -13.40
C PHE A 339 5.05 -2.39 -13.75
N SER A 340 5.90 -1.66 -13.03
CA SER A 340 6.29 -0.29 -13.38
C SER A 340 5.14 0.73 -13.50
N ASN A 341 4.06 0.55 -12.74
CA ASN A 341 2.96 1.52 -12.61
C ASN A 341 3.20 2.54 -11.47
N THR A 342 4.41 2.57 -10.94
CA THR A 342 4.95 3.56 -10.00
C THR A 342 6.21 4.16 -10.57
N THR A 343 6.95 4.98 -9.83
CA THR A 343 8.18 5.60 -10.33
C THR A 343 9.37 4.65 -10.56
N GLY A 344 9.26 3.38 -10.18
CA GLY A 344 10.32 2.38 -10.34
C GLY A 344 10.26 1.61 -11.65
N LEU A 345 11.39 1.00 -12.02
CA LEU A 345 11.50 0.04 -13.10
C LEU A 345 10.80 -1.29 -12.73
N TYR A 346 10.55 -2.15 -13.72
CA TYR A 346 9.99 -3.48 -13.51
C TYR A 346 10.73 -4.27 -12.41
N GLY A 347 9.95 -4.97 -11.57
CA GLY A 347 10.45 -5.70 -10.41
C GLY A 347 10.94 -4.80 -9.27
N GLY A 348 10.52 -3.52 -9.25
CA GLY A 348 10.89 -2.55 -8.21
C GLY A 348 12.32 -2.02 -8.31
N GLY A 349 12.99 -2.23 -9.47
CA GLY A 349 14.34 -1.72 -9.74
C GLY A 349 14.39 -0.21 -9.99
N GLU A 350 15.60 0.31 -10.08
CA GLU A 350 15.85 1.70 -10.39
C GLU A 350 16.20 1.88 -11.89
N TYR A 351 15.74 2.96 -12.51
CA TYR A 351 16.05 3.26 -13.92
C TYR A 351 17.51 3.59 -14.16
N THR A 352 18.26 3.99 -13.14
CA THR A 352 19.71 4.25 -13.20
C THR A 352 20.56 2.98 -13.24
N ASP A 353 19.98 1.82 -12.90
CA ASP A 353 20.67 0.52 -12.97
C ASP A 353 20.65 0.00 -14.42
N GLU A 354 21.79 0.17 -15.13
CA GLU A 354 21.95 -0.28 -16.52
C GLU A 354 21.79 -1.78 -16.69
N LYS A 355 22.34 -2.59 -15.77
CA LYS A 355 22.21 -4.04 -15.83
C LYS A 355 20.74 -4.48 -15.74
N ARG A 356 19.99 -3.82 -14.87
CA ARG A 356 18.56 -4.09 -14.72
C ARG A 356 17.76 -3.63 -15.94
N ARG A 357 18.08 -2.45 -16.52
CA ARG A 357 17.42 -1.99 -17.75
C ARG A 357 17.64 -2.97 -18.91
N LYS A 358 18.87 -3.44 -19.11
CA LYS A 358 19.18 -4.44 -20.15
C LYS A 358 18.36 -5.71 -19.99
N ALA A 359 18.30 -6.26 -18.77
CA ALA A 359 17.51 -7.46 -18.48
C ALA A 359 15.99 -7.24 -18.72
N VAL A 360 15.48 -6.05 -18.41
CA VAL A 360 14.08 -5.69 -18.69
C VAL A 360 13.83 -5.52 -20.18
N ALA A 361 14.73 -4.85 -20.92
CA ALA A 361 14.63 -4.67 -22.36
C ALA A 361 14.64 -6.02 -23.09
N GLU A 362 15.54 -6.93 -22.71
CA GLU A 362 15.59 -8.30 -23.23
C GLU A 362 14.28 -9.07 -22.96
N ALA A 363 13.76 -8.99 -21.72
CA ALA A 363 12.52 -9.67 -21.34
C ALA A 363 11.28 -9.14 -22.07
N LEU A 364 11.27 -7.86 -22.46
CA LEU A 364 10.19 -7.19 -23.19
C LEU A 364 10.37 -7.22 -24.70
N ASP A 365 11.48 -7.74 -25.19
CA ASP A 365 11.87 -7.74 -26.63
C ASP A 365 11.85 -6.33 -27.25
N ILE A 366 12.54 -5.38 -26.57
CA ILE A 366 12.64 -3.97 -27.00
C ILE A 366 14.09 -3.49 -26.94
N ASP A 367 14.40 -2.40 -27.64
CA ASP A 367 15.68 -1.71 -27.50
C ASP A 367 15.79 -1.02 -26.14
N GLU A 368 16.96 -1.10 -25.50
CA GLU A 368 17.17 -0.51 -24.16
C GLU A 368 16.94 1.01 -24.13
N ASP A 369 17.24 1.72 -25.20
CA ASP A 369 17.06 3.16 -25.35
C ASP A 369 15.60 3.62 -25.38
N MET A 370 14.65 2.68 -25.50
CA MET A 370 13.23 2.95 -25.33
C MET A 370 12.83 3.12 -23.86
N LEU A 371 13.64 2.64 -22.91
CA LEU A 371 13.40 2.80 -21.49
C LEU A 371 14.01 4.09 -20.94
N PRO A 372 13.38 4.74 -19.96
CA PRO A 372 13.99 5.88 -19.25
C PRO A 372 15.33 5.49 -18.61
N THR A 373 16.27 6.41 -18.59
CA THR A 373 17.58 6.26 -17.92
C THR A 373 17.68 7.07 -16.63
N LYS A 374 16.61 7.83 -16.31
CA LYS A 374 16.48 8.67 -15.12
C LYS A 374 15.28 8.25 -14.31
N PRO A 375 15.24 8.57 -13.01
CA PRO A 375 14.02 8.40 -12.22
C PRO A 375 12.84 9.13 -12.87
N THR A 376 11.69 8.46 -12.95
CA THR A 376 10.48 9.05 -13.52
C THR A 376 9.79 9.95 -12.49
N LEU A 377 8.86 10.78 -12.96
CA LEU A 377 8.22 11.78 -12.10
C LEU A 377 7.23 11.14 -11.13
N PRO A 378 7.29 11.47 -9.83
CA PRO A 378 6.25 11.09 -8.87
C PRO A 378 4.98 11.92 -9.08
N TYR A 379 3.87 11.45 -8.54
CA TYR A 379 2.53 11.97 -8.73
C TYR A 379 2.42 13.50 -8.53
N ASN A 380 2.96 14.01 -7.43
CA ASN A 380 2.95 15.45 -7.13
C ASN A 380 3.70 16.27 -8.18
N VAL A 381 4.87 15.80 -8.62
CA VAL A 381 5.67 16.49 -9.65
C VAL A 381 4.99 16.42 -11.03
N ILE A 382 4.25 15.34 -11.32
CA ILE A 382 3.42 15.28 -12.54
C ILE A 382 2.38 16.41 -12.52
N VAL A 383 1.68 16.62 -11.39
CA VAL A 383 0.69 17.70 -11.25
C VAL A 383 1.35 19.08 -11.42
N ASP A 384 2.49 19.34 -10.77
CA ASP A 384 3.24 20.59 -10.92
C ASP A 384 3.63 20.84 -12.39
N LYS A 385 4.09 19.80 -13.09
CA LYS A 385 4.50 19.91 -14.50
C LYS A 385 3.33 20.07 -15.48
N ILE A 386 2.15 19.62 -15.14
CA ILE A 386 0.92 19.95 -15.89
C ILE A 386 0.60 21.43 -15.71
N LEU A 387 0.65 21.94 -14.47
CA LEU A 387 0.37 23.35 -14.16
C LEU A 387 1.39 24.30 -14.82
N SER A 388 2.67 23.92 -14.88
CA SER A 388 3.71 24.69 -15.59
C SER A 388 3.62 24.56 -17.13
N GLY A 389 2.81 23.64 -17.63
CA GLY A 389 2.66 23.39 -19.06
C GLY A 389 3.80 22.57 -19.70
N GLU A 390 4.64 21.91 -18.92
CA GLU A 390 5.66 20.99 -19.43
C GLU A 390 5.03 19.65 -19.86
N ILE A 391 4.07 19.12 -19.07
CA ILE A 391 3.26 17.97 -19.48
C ILE A 391 2.02 18.48 -20.24
N LYS A 392 1.83 17.98 -21.44
CA LYS A 392 0.77 18.39 -22.38
C LYS A 392 -0.34 17.37 -22.52
N ALA A 393 -0.12 16.14 -22.08
CA ALA A 393 -1.12 15.09 -22.09
C ALA A 393 -0.99 14.17 -20.87
N LEU A 394 -2.15 13.76 -20.36
CA LEU A 394 -2.27 12.87 -19.23
C LEU A 394 -3.23 11.72 -19.56
N TRP A 395 -2.76 10.49 -19.37
CA TRP A 395 -3.58 9.29 -19.44
C TRP A 395 -3.94 8.82 -18.02
N ILE A 396 -5.21 8.89 -17.68
CA ILE A 396 -5.72 8.46 -16.37
C ILE A 396 -6.39 7.10 -16.52
N VAL A 397 -5.93 6.12 -15.75
CA VAL A 397 -6.38 4.73 -15.85
C VAL A 397 -6.98 4.27 -14.51
N ALA A 398 -8.28 3.94 -14.54
CA ALA A 398 -9.04 3.33 -13.45
C ALA A 398 -8.89 4.03 -12.08
N THR A 399 -8.70 5.34 -12.07
CA THR A 399 -8.66 6.19 -10.85
C THR A 399 -9.37 7.52 -11.11
N ASN A 400 -9.72 8.21 -10.04
CA ASN A 400 -10.30 9.56 -10.11
C ASN A 400 -9.41 10.55 -9.33
N PRO A 401 -8.42 11.18 -9.97
CA PRO A 401 -7.49 12.09 -9.32
C PRO A 401 -8.16 13.31 -8.67
N ILE A 402 -9.28 13.79 -9.21
CA ILE A 402 -10.05 14.91 -8.63
C ILE A 402 -10.55 14.56 -7.21
N VAL A 403 -10.82 13.28 -6.94
CA VAL A 403 -11.28 12.83 -5.62
C VAL A 403 -10.13 12.33 -4.75
N SER A 404 -9.12 11.68 -5.36
CA SER A 404 -8.03 11.02 -4.62
C SER A 404 -6.83 11.93 -4.31
N TRP A 405 -6.65 13.03 -5.04
CA TRP A 405 -5.58 13.99 -4.78
C TRP A 405 -5.88 14.86 -3.56
N ILE A 406 -4.86 15.17 -2.77
CA ILE A 406 -5.01 15.94 -1.51
C ILE A 406 -5.45 17.39 -1.73
N ASN A 407 -5.21 17.95 -2.91
CA ASN A 407 -5.63 19.29 -3.33
C ASN A 407 -6.44 19.19 -4.61
N ASP A 408 -7.74 18.95 -4.48
CA ASP A 408 -8.66 18.76 -5.61
C ASP A 408 -8.78 20.01 -6.48
N TYR A 409 -8.68 21.20 -5.87
CA TYR A 409 -8.71 22.49 -6.59
C TYR A 409 -7.51 22.63 -7.52
N GLU A 410 -6.31 22.28 -7.06
CA GLU A 410 -5.09 22.31 -7.85
C GLU A 410 -5.17 21.32 -9.00
N PHE A 411 -5.63 20.10 -8.74
CA PHE A 411 -5.76 19.07 -9.79
C PHE A 411 -6.83 19.43 -10.83
N LYS A 412 -7.94 20.07 -10.43
CA LYS A 412 -8.95 20.58 -11.38
C LYS A 412 -8.41 21.68 -12.28
N LYS A 413 -7.46 22.47 -11.78
CA LYS A 413 -6.79 23.50 -12.54
C LYS A 413 -5.75 22.92 -13.50
N ALA A 414 -5.04 21.87 -13.08
CA ALA A 414 -4.10 21.14 -13.90
C ALA A 414 -4.82 20.38 -15.04
#